data_1f8ca77f97ec86c62001f122e4302ee8
#
_entry.id   1f8ca77f97ec86c62001f122e4302ee8
#
_cell.length_a   1.000
_cell.length_b   1.000
_cell.length_c   1.000
_cell.angle_alpha   90.00
_cell.angle_beta   90.00
_cell.angle_gamma   90.00
#
_symmetry.space_group_name_H-M   'P 1'
#
loop_
_entity.id
_entity.type
_entity.pdbx_description
1 polymer ?
#
loop_
_entity_poly.entity_id
_entity_poly.type
_entity_poly.pdbx_seq_one_letter_code
_entity_poly.pdbx_strand_id
1 'polypeptide(L)'
;MHFKIKRIKLLNALAKATRAVSVRSPLPVLTGIKFDLQAHQLILTGSDSDITIQTIIDEDDDLVILKEGAVVLNSRYIFDIVRKINSDDIEIEIIDGLLTRIKGSQIEYSLNGTDAIEYPRIDLSKTGTHFMMNALVSVSYTHLRAHE
;
A
#
# COMPACT_ATOMS: atom_id res chain seq x y z
N MET A 1 6.57 -10.75 5.52
CA MET A 1 6.14 -9.37 5.79
C MET A 1 5.37 -9.33 7.09
N HIS A 2 5.74 -8.43 7.98
CA HIS A 2 5.05 -8.26 9.25
C HIS A 2 5.31 -6.86 9.77
N PHE A 3 4.26 -6.09 10.02
CA PHE A 3 4.39 -4.73 10.53
C PHE A 3 3.14 -4.30 11.29
N LYS A 4 3.32 -3.27 12.12
CA LYS A 4 2.23 -2.58 12.81
C LYS A 4 2.24 -1.12 12.40
N ILE A 5 1.06 -0.55 12.18
CA ILE A 5 0.95 0.82 11.70
C ILE A 5 -0.29 1.48 12.29
N LYS A 6 -0.24 2.79 12.48
CA LYS A 6 -1.44 3.55 12.81
C LYS A 6 -2.42 3.45 11.67
N ARG A 7 -3.68 3.12 12.00
CA ARG A 7 -4.73 2.95 11.00
C ARG A 7 -4.87 4.16 10.09
N ILE A 8 -4.85 5.36 10.65
CA ILE A 8 -5.06 6.58 9.88
C ILE A 8 -3.92 6.80 8.86
N LYS A 9 -2.70 6.46 9.22
CA LYS A 9 -1.57 6.57 8.30
C LYS A 9 -1.70 5.59 7.13
N LEU A 10 -2.07 4.35 7.43
CA LEU A 10 -2.26 3.35 6.39
C LEU A 10 -3.44 3.71 5.50
N LEU A 11 -4.53 4.16 6.08
CA LEU A 11 -5.72 4.54 5.32
C LEU A 11 -5.42 5.68 4.35
N ASN A 12 -4.69 6.70 4.81
CA ASN A 12 -4.32 7.83 3.96
C ASN A 12 -3.40 7.39 2.82
N ALA A 13 -2.44 6.53 3.10
CA ALA A 13 -1.52 6.01 2.09
C ALA A 13 -2.25 5.17 1.05
N LEU A 14 -3.15 4.31 1.51
CA LEU A 14 -3.98 3.49 0.61
C LEU A 14 -4.87 4.36 -0.27
N ALA A 15 -5.47 5.40 0.30
CA ALA A 15 -6.32 6.30 -0.47
C ALA A 15 -5.56 6.97 -1.61
N LYS A 16 -4.29 7.29 -1.39
CA LYS A 16 -3.45 7.88 -2.44
C LYS A 16 -3.08 6.86 -3.51
N ALA A 17 -2.64 5.68 -3.10
CA ALA A 17 -2.22 4.65 -4.04
C ALA A 17 -3.38 4.13 -4.88
N THR A 18 -4.57 4.00 -4.30
CA THR A 18 -5.74 3.51 -5.02
C THR A 18 -6.21 4.44 -6.12
N ARG A 19 -5.83 5.71 -6.09
CA ARG A 19 -6.19 6.64 -7.16
C ARG A 19 -5.63 6.23 -8.52
N ALA A 20 -4.52 5.51 -8.54
CA ALA A 20 -3.92 5.03 -9.78
C ALA A 20 -4.47 3.69 -10.22
N VAL A 21 -5.22 3.00 -9.36
CA VAL A 21 -5.69 1.65 -9.66
C VAL A 21 -6.95 1.71 -10.51
N SER A 22 -6.97 0.91 -11.60
CA SER A 22 -8.15 0.75 -12.43
C SER A 22 -8.77 -0.61 -12.18
N VAL A 23 -10.07 -0.64 -11.92
CA VAL A 23 -10.81 -1.89 -11.74
C VAL A 23 -10.99 -2.65 -13.07
N ARG A 24 -10.67 -1.99 -14.18
CA ARG A 24 -10.80 -2.58 -15.52
C ARG A 24 -9.46 -2.83 -16.20
N SER A 25 -8.41 -2.93 -15.41
CA SER A 25 -7.09 -3.18 -15.96
C SER A 25 -7.05 -4.53 -16.69
N PRO A 26 -6.40 -4.60 -17.89
CA PRO A 26 -6.21 -5.87 -18.58
C PRO A 26 -5.27 -6.81 -17.81
N LEU A 27 -4.49 -6.28 -16.87
CA LEU A 27 -3.62 -7.09 -16.02
C LEU A 27 -4.26 -7.20 -14.63
N PRO A 28 -4.75 -8.38 -14.25
CA PRO A 28 -5.44 -8.54 -12.96
C PRO A 28 -4.61 -8.11 -11.76
N VAL A 29 -3.29 -8.29 -11.80
CA VAL A 29 -2.42 -7.91 -10.69
C VAL A 29 -2.45 -6.40 -10.43
N LEU A 30 -2.76 -5.58 -11.44
CA LEU A 30 -2.87 -4.13 -11.29
C LEU A 30 -4.14 -3.68 -10.60
N THR A 31 -5.08 -4.58 -10.32
CA THR A 31 -6.22 -4.26 -9.46
C THR A 31 -5.82 -4.24 -7.99
N GLY A 32 -4.59 -4.63 -7.68
CA GLY A 32 -4.07 -4.65 -6.33
C GLY A 32 -3.11 -3.51 -6.04
N ILE A 33 -2.81 -3.37 -4.76
CA ILE A 33 -1.77 -2.47 -4.28
C ILE A 33 -0.59 -3.35 -3.90
N LYS A 34 0.59 -3.02 -4.40
CA LYS A 34 1.81 -3.70 -4.00
C LYS A 34 2.29 -3.13 -2.67
N PHE A 35 2.42 -3.99 -1.68
CA PHE A 35 3.03 -3.67 -0.40
C PHE A 35 4.48 -4.15 -0.45
N ASP A 36 5.41 -3.24 -0.29
CA ASP A 36 6.84 -3.56 -0.27
C ASP A 36 7.41 -3.04 1.05
N LEU A 37 7.59 -3.95 2.00
CA LEU A 37 8.10 -3.62 3.33
C LEU A 37 9.60 -3.86 3.37
N GLN A 38 10.35 -2.78 3.46
CA GLN A 38 11.80 -2.80 3.51
C GLN A 38 12.29 -2.60 4.95
N ALA A 39 13.60 -2.52 5.14
CA ALA A 39 14.18 -2.45 6.48
C ALA A 39 13.64 -1.28 7.32
N HIS A 40 13.41 -0.13 6.67
CA HIS A 40 13.05 1.10 7.38
C HIS A 40 11.90 1.86 6.74
N GLN A 41 11.19 1.25 5.79
CA GLN A 41 10.08 1.94 5.13
C GLN A 41 9.09 0.95 4.52
N LEU A 42 7.85 1.40 4.40
CA LEU A 42 6.80 0.69 3.68
C LEU A 42 6.48 1.48 2.43
N ILE A 43 6.53 0.81 1.27
CA ILE A 43 6.20 1.42 -0.01
C ILE A 43 4.91 0.80 -0.53
N LEU A 44 3.91 1.63 -0.78
CA LEU A 44 2.66 1.21 -1.40
C LEU A 44 2.64 1.71 -2.84
N THR A 45 2.40 0.82 -3.78
CA THR A 45 2.37 1.16 -5.20
C THR A 45 1.03 0.79 -5.81
N GLY A 46 0.41 1.74 -6.49
CA GLY A 46 -0.76 1.52 -7.32
C GLY A 46 -0.47 1.98 -8.74
N SER A 47 -1.01 1.27 -9.73
CA SER A 47 -0.75 1.60 -11.13
C SER A 47 -1.89 1.11 -12.02
N ASP A 48 -2.12 1.82 -13.13
CA ASP A 48 -3.03 1.38 -14.18
C ASP A 48 -2.31 1.18 -15.52
N SER A 49 -0.99 1.08 -15.49
CA SER A 49 -0.06 1.01 -16.62
C SER A 49 0.35 2.38 -17.17
N ASP A 50 -0.49 3.39 -17.02
CA ASP A 50 -0.19 4.74 -17.51
C ASP A 50 0.24 5.66 -16.38
N ILE A 51 -0.43 5.54 -15.24
CA ILE A 51 -0.15 6.35 -14.06
C ILE A 51 0.27 5.42 -12.93
N THR A 52 1.34 5.79 -12.24
CA THR A 52 1.81 5.04 -11.07
C THR A 52 1.94 6.01 -9.90
N ILE A 53 1.36 5.61 -8.77
CA ILE A 53 1.49 6.36 -7.53
C ILE A 53 2.20 5.47 -6.52
N GLN A 54 3.30 5.97 -5.97
CA GLN A 54 3.99 5.33 -4.85
C GLN A 54 3.88 6.21 -3.63
N THR A 55 3.51 5.62 -2.52
CA THR A 55 3.47 6.30 -1.23
C THR A 55 4.48 5.62 -0.31
N ILE A 56 5.39 6.40 0.25
CA ILE A 56 6.45 5.90 1.11
C ILE A 56 6.16 6.33 2.54
N ILE A 57 6.12 5.35 3.45
CA ILE A 57 5.95 5.59 4.87
C ILE A 57 7.23 5.15 5.56
N ASP A 58 7.92 6.11 6.18
CA ASP A 58 9.16 5.80 6.89
C ASP A 58 8.85 5.20 8.27
N GLU A 59 9.72 4.30 8.72
CA GLU A 59 9.61 3.73 10.06
C GLU A 59 9.75 4.81 11.11
N ASP A 60 8.79 4.85 12.03
CA ASP A 60 8.79 5.79 13.16
C ASP A 60 7.92 5.21 14.28
N ASP A 61 7.46 6.05 15.21
CA ASP A 61 6.61 5.58 16.30
C ASP A 61 5.26 5.04 15.80
N ASP A 62 4.82 5.46 14.61
CA ASP A 62 3.53 5.05 14.03
C ASP A 62 3.65 3.85 13.10
N LEU A 63 4.85 3.49 12.65
CA LEU A 63 5.09 2.32 11.82
C LEU A 63 6.25 1.52 12.41
N VAL A 64 5.93 0.33 12.89
CA VAL A 64 6.94 -0.59 13.45
C VAL A 64 7.09 -1.76 12.49
N ILE A 65 8.30 -1.96 11.97
CA ILE A 65 8.61 -3.02 11.02
C ILE A 65 9.20 -4.20 11.77
N LEU A 66 8.56 -5.36 11.65
CA LEU A 66 8.97 -6.56 12.36
C LEU A 66 9.67 -7.54 11.43
N LYS A 67 9.26 -7.61 10.16
CA LYS A 67 9.86 -8.52 9.19
C LYS A 67 9.60 -7.99 7.77
N GLU A 68 10.65 -7.87 6.98
CA GLU A 68 10.54 -7.43 5.59
C GLU A 68 9.77 -8.43 4.73
N GLY A 69 9.30 -7.97 3.60
CA GLY A 69 8.61 -8.79 2.62
C GLY A 69 7.76 -7.97 1.69
N ALA A 70 7.08 -8.65 0.77
CA ALA A 70 6.25 -7.96 -0.21
C ALA A 70 5.07 -8.83 -0.61
N VAL A 71 3.96 -8.20 -0.95
CA VAL A 71 2.76 -8.88 -1.43
C VAL A 71 1.89 -7.86 -2.16
N VAL A 72 1.06 -8.36 -3.08
CA VAL A 72 0.03 -7.54 -3.74
C VAL A 72 -1.31 -7.92 -3.15
N LEU A 73 -2.05 -6.94 -2.65
CA LEU A 73 -3.38 -7.15 -2.08
C LEU A 73 -4.41 -6.38 -2.90
N ASN A 74 -5.59 -6.99 -3.11
CA ASN A 74 -6.66 -6.33 -3.86
C ASN A 74 -6.98 -4.97 -3.23
N SER A 75 -6.96 -3.92 -4.04
CA SER A 75 -7.08 -2.55 -3.55
C SER A 75 -8.40 -2.28 -2.84
N ARG A 76 -9.50 -2.75 -3.41
CA ARG A 76 -10.82 -2.54 -2.82
C ARG A 76 -10.94 -3.25 -1.48
N TYR A 77 -10.50 -4.51 -1.42
CA TYR A 77 -10.65 -5.30 -0.21
C TYR A 77 -9.79 -4.77 0.92
N ILE A 78 -8.52 -4.49 0.66
CA ILE A 78 -7.65 -3.98 1.72
C ILE A 78 -8.10 -2.60 2.19
N PHE A 79 -8.54 -1.74 1.29
CA PHE A 79 -9.04 -0.43 1.66
C PHE A 79 -10.29 -0.52 2.53
N ASP A 80 -11.25 -1.38 2.13
CA ASP A 80 -12.48 -1.56 2.90
C ASP A 80 -12.19 -2.15 4.29
N ILE A 81 -11.30 -3.12 4.38
CA ILE A 81 -10.92 -3.73 5.66
C ILE A 81 -10.32 -2.68 6.60
N VAL A 82 -9.34 -1.92 6.11
CA VAL A 82 -8.67 -0.91 6.93
C VAL A 82 -9.66 0.16 7.38
N ARG A 83 -10.58 0.54 6.50
CA ARG A 83 -11.58 1.54 6.83
C ARG A 83 -12.55 1.06 7.91
N LYS A 84 -12.90 -0.24 7.87
CA LYS A 84 -13.88 -0.82 8.79
C LYS A 84 -13.32 -1.18 10.16
N ILE A 85 -12.03 -1.44 10.25
CA ILE A 85 -11.42 -1.81 11.53
C ILE A 85 -11.48 -0.61 12.47
N ASN A 86 -12.11 -0.82 13.62
CA ASN A 86 -12.22 0.22 14.64
C ASN A 86 -11.11 0.04 15.67
N SER A 87 -9.90 0.39 15.27
CA SER A 87 -8.71 0.27 16.11
C SER A 87 -7.71 1.34 15.69
N ASP A 88 -6.97 1.89 16.65
CA ASP A 88 -5.95 2.89 16.35
C ASP A 88 -4.76 2.28 15.61
N ASP A 89 -4.44 1.04 15.92
CA ASP A 89 -3.33 0.32 15.33
C ASP A 89 -3.82 -0.87 14.53
N ILE A 90 -3.12 -1.16 13.43
CA ILE A 90 -3.39 -2.33 12.60
C ILE A 90 -2.10 -3.11 12.45
N GLU A 91 -2.20 -4.42 12.57
CA GLU A 91 -1.08 -5.32 12.34
C GLU A 91 -1.35 -6.12 11.07
N ILE A 92 -0.38 -6.14 10.16
CA ILE A 92 -0.48 -6.87 8.91
C ILE A 92 0.69 -7.84 8.83
N GLU A 93 0.39 -9.10 8.51
CA GLU A 93 1.37 -10.17 8.48
C GLU A 93 1.01 -11.21 7.43
N ILE A 94 2.01 -11.66 6.66
CA ILE A 94 1.86 -12.83 5.80
C ILE A 94 2.07 -14.05 6.69
N ILE A 95 1.04 -14.88 6.83
CA ILE A 95 1.06 -15.99 7.79
C ILE A 95 1.31 -17.35 7.14
N ASP A 96 0.98 -17.53 5.86
CA ASP A 96 1.16 -18.80 5.18
C ASP A 96 1.15 -18.56 3.67
N GLY A 97 2.29 -18.78 3.02
CA GLY A 97 2.41 -18.50 1.60
C GLY A 97 2.13 -17.03 1.31
N LEU A 98 1.00 -16.76 0.69
CA LEU A 98 0.57 -15.39 0.38
C LEU A 98 -0.67 -14.97 1.17
N LEU A 99 -1.14 -15.81 2.08
CA LEU A 99 -2.27 -15.47 2.93
C LEU A 99 -1.86 -14.40 3.92
N THR A 100 -2.52 -13.27 3.86
CA THR A 100 -2.19 -12.08 4.64
C THR A 100 -3.27 -11.84 5.69
N ARG A 101 -2.85 -11.72 6.94
CA ARG A 101 -3.74 -11.42 8.06
C ARG A 101 -3.69 -9.93 8.38
N ILE A 102 -4.87 -9.33 8.51
CA ILE A 102 -5.02 -7.93 8.89
C ILE A 102 -5.78 -7.90 10.21
N LYS A 103 -5.13 -7.43 11.26
CA LYS A 103 -5.65 -7.53 12.62
C LYS A 103 -5.77 -6.17 13.28
N GLY A 104 -6.94 -5.90 13.87
CA GLY A 104 -7.16 -4.79 14.77
C GLY A 104 -7.17 -5.26 16.21
N SER A 105 -7.78 -4.48 17.11
CA SER A 105 -7.80 -4.82 18.54
C SER A 105 -8.62 -6.07 18.85
N GLN A 106 -9.78 -6.23 18.20
CA GLN A 106 -10.68 -7.35 18.49
C GLN A 106 -11.20 -8.01 17.22
N ILE A 107 -10.65 -7.67 16.06
CA ILE A 107 -11.14 -8.18 14.80
C ILE A 107 -9.97 -8.57 13.92
N GLU A 108 -10.17 -9.60 13.13
CA GLU A 108 -9.12 -10.13 12.27
C GLU A 108 -9.74 -10.51 10.93
N TYR A 109 -9.05 -10.12 9.87
CA TYR A 109 -9.40 -10.47 8.49
C TYR A 109 -8.22 -11.16 7.83
N SER A 110 -8.52 -11.97 6.81
CA SER A 110 -7.48 -12.60 6.00
C SER A 110 -7.80 -12.39 4.53
N LEU A 111 -6.77 -12.07 3.76
CA LEU A 111 -6.85 -11.93 2.31
C LEU A 111 -5.80 -12.80 1.66
N ASN A 112 -6.17 -13.46 0.56
CA ASN A 112 -5.19 -14.12 -0.28
C ASN A 112 -4.50 -13.06 -1.12
N GLY A 113 -3.18 -12.98 -1.00
CA GLY A 113 -2.39 -12.04 -1.78
C GLY A 113 -1.92 -12.64 -3.10
N THR A 114 -1.33 -11.80 -3.92
CA THR A 114 -0.64 -12.19 -5.15
C THR A 114 0.84 -11.96 -4.94
N ASP A 115 1.68 -12.83 -5.50
CA ASP A 115 3.11 -12.69 -5.38
C ASP A 115 3.57 -11.36 -5.99
N ALA A 116 4.34 -10.59 -5.24
CA ALA A 116 4.82 -9.29 -5.69
C ALA A 116 5.66 -9.36 -6.97
N ILE A 117 6.26 -10.53 -7.26
CA ILE A 117 7.04 -10.71 -8.48
C ILE A 117 6.17 -10.61 -9.74
N GLU A 118 4.87 -10.85 -9.61
CA GLU A 118 3.94 -10.74 -10.73
C GLU A 118 3.54 -9.29 -11.02
N TYR A 119 3.84 -8.38 -10.11
CA TYR A 119 3.54 -6.97 -10.32
C TYR A 119 4.54 -6.40 -11.34
N PRO A 120 4.07 -5.67 -12.36
CA PRO A 120 4.99 -5.11 -13.35
C PRO A 120 6.04 -4.21 -12.72
N ARG A 121 7.27 -4.34 -13.18
CA ARG A 121 8.35 -3.49 -12.70
C ARG A 121 8.08 -2.06 -13.19
N ILE A 122 8.10 -1.13 -12.25
CA ILE A 122 7.88 0.27 -12.55
C ILE A 122 9.24 0.95 -12.64
N ASP A 123 9.51 1.54 -13.80
CA ASP A 123 10.73 2.30 -14.02
C ASP A 123 10.40 3.79 -13.98
N LEU A 124 10.69 4.41 -12.86
CA LEU A 124 10.37 5.82 -12.64
C LEU A 124 11.27 6.78 -13.43
N SER A 125 12.29 6.26 -14.08
CA SER A 125 13.18 7.08 -14.92
C SER A 125 12.66 7.22 -16.35
N LYS A 126 11.66 6.44 -16.75
CA LYS A 126 11.11 6.47 -18.10
C LYS A 126 10.06 7.57 -18.24
N THR A 127 9.80 7.94 -19.50
CA THR A 127 8.74 8.88 -19.80
C THR A 127 7.38 8.26 -19.45
N GLY A 128 6.49 9.13 -19.00
CA GLY A 128 5.17 8.71 -18.55
C GLY A 128 4.80 9.54 -17.34
N THR A 129 3.60 9.32 -16.83
CA THR A 129 3.15 10.04 -15.65
C THR A 129 3.44 9.22 -14.41
N HIS A 130 4.36 9.71 -13.60
CA HIS A 130 4.75 9.06 -12.36
C HIS A 130 4.56 10.01 -11.20
N PHE A 131 3.98 9.48 -10.13
CA PHE A 131 3.83 10.23 -8.89
C PHE A 131 4.44 9.44 -7.74
N MET A 132 5.36 10.07 -7.03
CA MET A 132 5.94 9.50 -5.83
C MET A 132 5.63 10.45 -4.68
N MET A 133 5.00 9.94 -3.64
CA MET A 133 4.59 10.74 -2.50
C MET A 133 5.11 10.13 -1.21
N ASN A 134 5.79 10.96 -0.42
CA ASN A 134 6.11 10.60 0.94
C ASN A 134 4.90 10.94 1.80
N ALA A 135 4.49 10.04 2.68
CA ALA A 135 3.28 10.22 3.48
C ALA A 135 3.34 11.45 4.36
N LEU A 136 4.54 11.85 4.80
CA LEU A 136 4.71 13.03 5.64
C LEU A 136 4.70 14.33 4.83
N VAL A 137 5.16 14.28 3.59
CA VAL A 137 5.28 15.45 2.73
C VAL A 137 4.02 15.69 1.92
N SER A 138 3.29 14.65 1.58
CA SER A 138 2.13 14.74 0.70
C SER A 138 1.05 15.69 1.22
N VAL A 139 0.98 15.89 2.52
CA VAL A 139 0.00 16.79 3.12
C VAL A 139 0.25 18.24 2.72
N SER A 140 1.51 18.62 2.57
CA SER A 140 1.87 19.99 2.17
C SER A 140 2.05 20.14 0.67
N TYR A 141 2.00 19.07 -0.07
CA TYR A 141 2.35 19.04 -1.47
C TYR A 141 1.19 19.18 -2.39
N THR A 142 0.07 19.24 -1.83
CA THR A 142 -1.06 19.27 -2.70
C THR A 142 -1.22 20.58 -3.37
N HIS A 143 -0.39 20.86 -3.67
CA HIS A 143 -0.42 21.68 -4.53
C HIS A 143 0.57 21.61 -5.37
N LEU A 144 1.38 21.23 -5.42
CA LEU A 144 2.22 21.22 -6.36
C LEU A 144 2.08 20.63 -7.44
N ARG A 145 1.70 20.36 -7.39
CA ARG A 145 1.49 19.77 -8.16
C ARG A 145 0.57 19.49 -8.44
N ALA A 146 0.77 19.71 -7.97
CA ALA A 146 -0.06 19.45 -8.25
C ALA A 146 -0.42 19.38 -8.39
N HIS A 147 -0.09 19.42 -8.31
CA HIS A 147 -0.50 19.18 -8.34
C HIS A 147 -0.74 18.82 -8.07
N GLU A 148 -0.27 18.63 -7.79
CA GLU A 148 -0.65 18.20 -7.58
C GLU A 148 -1.14 18.16 -7.63
#